data_54d786f1e815f361520d2f34106e7be4
#
_entry.id   54d786f1e815f361520d2f34106e7be4
#
_cell.length_a   1.000
_cell.length_b   1.000
_cell.length_c   1.000
_cell.angle_alpha   90.00
_cell.angle_beta   90.00
_cell.angle_gamma   90.00
#
_symmetry.space_group_name_H-M   'P 1'
#
loop_
_entity.id
_entity.type
_entity.pdbx_description
1 polymer ?
#
loop_
_entity_poly.entity_id
_entity_poly.type
_entity_poly.pdbx_seq_one_letter_code
_entity_poly.pdbx_strand_id
1 'polypeptide(L)'
;MANLLTEFQDFSYKVVSEQATEDGKKKTYLRGLFQHADVRNGNGRVYPAPILEREIQKNIDKITKRNMLGELDHPTEGKIHLDKVSHCITELNMENDGRVMGAVEVFDGTDEEGGTPKGRILGSLIRRGIQLGISSRGFGSTKDHDDVNEVQDDFKLITFDIVADPSTPNAYPSAVFEEQDHETEGWYKEEKDTKSFSEILNENLED
;
A
#
# COMPACT_ATOMS: atom_id res chain seq x y z
N MET A 1 19.56 -20.38 2.97
CA MET A 1 18.29 -20.60 2.23
C MET A 1 17.51 -19.33 2.30
N ALA A 2 16.92 -18.88 1.18
CA ALA A 2 16.04 -17.69 1.19
C ALA A 2 14.75 -18.00 1.94
N ASN A 3 14.38 -17.15 2.89
CA ASN A 3 13.17 -17.27 3.69
C ASN A 3 12.08 -16.32 3.16
N LEU A 4 10.82 -16.64 3.43
CA LEU A 4 9.73 -15.69 3.21
C LEU A 4 9.86 -14.56 4.23
N LEU A 5 10.01 -13.34 3.74
CA LEU A 5 10.05 -12.13 4.55
C LEU A 5 8.75 -11.37 4.37
N THR A 6 8.09 -11.07 5.48
CA THR A 6 6.88 -10.26 5.53
C THR A 6 7.13 -9.12 6.50
N GLU A 7 6.77 -7.90 6.09
CA GLU A 7 7.01 -6.70 6.86
C GLU A 7 5.71 -5.95 7.08
N PHE A 8 5.51 -5.56 8.31
CA PHE A 8 4.40 -4.70 8.69
C PHE A 8 4.89 -3.25 8.69
N GLN A 9 4.19 -2.41 7.95
CA GLN A 9 4.36 -0.97 7.99
C GLN A 9 3.00 -0.38 8.35
N ASP A 10 2.97 0.55 9.29
CA ASP A 10 1.78 1.34 9.51
C ASP A 10 1.47 2.12 8.25
N PHE A 11 0.30 1.90 7.73
CA PHE A 11 -0.12 2.49 6.48
C PHE A 11 -0.94 3.74 6.75
N SER A 12 -0.28 4.91 6.73
CA SER A 12 -0.97 6.19 6.62
C SER A 12 -1.50 6.31 5.20
N TYR A 13 -2.78 6.05 4.98
CA TYR A 13 -3.38 6.18 3.67
C TYR A 13 -4.39 7.33 3.62
N LYS A 14 -4.46 7.99 2.47
CA LYS A 14 -5.62 8.79 2.10
C LYS A 14 -6.53 7.92 1.25
N VAL A 15 -7.81 7.86 1.61
CA VAL A 15 -8.82 7.33 0.71
C VAL A 15 -9.06 8.40 -0.35
N VAL A 16 -8.63 8.14 -1.57
CA VAL A 16 -8.96 8.99 -2.72
C VAL A 16 -10.07 8.27 -3.46
N SER A 17 -11.31 8.73 -3.31
CA SER A 17 -12.40 8.29 -4.17
C SER A 17 -12.37 9.17 -5.41
N GLU A 18 -11.85 8.68 -6.53
CA GLU A 18 -12.06 9.36 -7.80
C GLU A 18 -13.53 9.25 -8.22
N GLN A 19 -14.07 10.38 -8.67
CA GLN A 19 -15.34 10.37 -9.39
C GLN A 19 -15.18 9.56 -10.66
N ALA A 20 -16.14 8.68 -10.84
CA ALA A 20 -16.48 7.90 -12.01
C ALA A 20 -15.48 7.95 -13.18
N THR A 21 -14.95 6.80 -13.53
CA THR A 21 -14.56 6.46 -14.90
C THR A 21 -15.68 6.88 -15.87
N GLU A 22 -15.40 7.03 -17.16
CA GLU A 22 -16.38 7.44 -18.19
C GLU A 22 -17.71 6.66 -18.14
N ASP A 23 -17.72 5.48 -17.50
CA ASP A 23 -18.88 4.62 -17.26
C ASP A 23 -19.57 4.84 -15.90
N GLY A 24 -19.24 5.88 -15.16
CA GLY A 24 -19.92 6.27 -13.92
C GLY A 24 -19.56 5.47 -12.65
N LYS A 25 -18.59 4.55 -12.71
CA LYS A 25 -18.23 3.69 -11.58
C LYS A 25 -17.23 4.37 -10.64
N LYS A 26 -17.48 4.28 -9.34
CA LYS A 26 -16.55 4.77 -8.32
C LYS A 26 -15.50 3.71 -8.02
N LYS A 27 -14.23 4.12 -7.98
CA LYS A 27 -13.12 3.27 -7.55
C LYS A 27 -12.55 3.80 -6.24
N THR A 28 -12.17 2.90 -5.36
CA THR A 28 -11.52 3.24 -4.09
C THR A 28 -10.02 3.08 -4.22
N TYR A 29 -9.29 4.16 -3.95
CA TYR A 29 -7.83 4.14 -3.91
C TYR A 29 -7.32 4.43 -2.49
N LEU A 30 -6.23 3.77 -2.10
CA LEU A 30 -5.47 4.07 -0.89
C LEU A 30 -4.07 4.49 -1.30
N ARG A 31 -3.57 5.59 -0.76
CA ARG A 31 -2.22 6.08 -1.00
C ARG A 31 -1.51 6.39 0.31
N GLY A 32 -0.23 6.04 0.40
CA GLY A 32 0.57 6.35 1.58
C GLY A 32 1.95 5.71 1.59
N LEU A 33 2.59 5.74 2.74
CA LEU A 33 3.88 5.10 2.97
C LEU A 33 3.72 3.58 3.03
N PHE A 34 4.45 2.85 2.18
CA PHE A 34 4.44 1.38 2.11
C PHE A 34 5.62 0.76 2.87
N GLN A 35 6.78 1.39 2.80
CA GLN A 35 8.00 0.92 3.45
C GLN A 35 9.01 2.07 3.60
N HIS A 36 10.04 1.89 4.43
CA HIS A 36 11.11 2.85 4.58
C HIS A 36 12.47 2.13 4.50
N ALA A 37 13.31 2.56 3.56
CA ALA A 37 14.66 2.05 3.41
C ALA A 37 15.57 2.53 4.57
N ASP A 38 16.57 1.75 4.89
CA ASP A 38 17.61 2.05 5.88
C ASP A 38 17.09 2.32 7.31
N VAL A 39 15.80 2.05 7.55
CA VAL A 39 15.15 2.21 8.86
C VAL A 39 14.77 0.85 9.43
N ARG A 40 15.07 0.62 10.71
CA ARG A 40 14.67 -0.58 11.42
C ARG A 40 13.16 -0.63 11.57
N ASN A 41 12.54 -1.67 11.04
CA ASN A 41 11.10 -1.89 11.15
C ASN A 41 10.71 -2.65 12.44
N GLY A 42 9.40 -2.85 12.63
CA GLY A 42 8.85 -3.52 13.80
C GLY A 42 9.32 -4.98 13.98
N ASN A 43 9.79 -5.64 12.92
CA ASN A 43 10.36 -6.98 12.97
C ASN A 43 11.89 -6.98 13.20
N GLY A 44 12.47 -5.82 13.50
CA GLY A 44 13.90 -5.67 13.73
C GLY A 44 14.75 -5.74 12.45
N ARG A 45 14.14 -5.65 11.26
CA ARG A 45 14.82 -5.71 9.97
C ARG A 45 15.11 -4.34 9.41
N VAL A 46 16.21 -4.24 8.67
CA VAL A 46 16.58 -3.09 7.85
C VAL A 46 16.67 -3.55 6.40
N TYR A 47 16.06 -2.79 5.50
CA TYR A 47 16.13 -2.97 4.07
C TYR A 47 17.03 -1.90 3.46
N PRO A 48 18.22 -2.23 2.97
CA PRO A 48 19.11 -1.27 2.33
C PRO A 48 18.43 -0.60 1.11
N ALA A 49 18.58 0.72 1.00
CA ALA A 49 17.96 1.50 -0.08
C ALA A 49 18.25 0.95 -1.48
N PRO A 50 19.49 0.54 -1.85
CA PRO A 50 19.76 -0.03 -3.17
C PRO A 50 18.99 -1.31 -3.46
N ILE A 51 18.69 -2.12 -2.42
CA ILE A 51 17.91 -3.36 -2.58
C ILE A 51 16.46 -3.05 -2.86
N LEU A 52 15.85 -2.13 -2.09
CA LEU A 52 14.45 -1.73 -2.32
C LEU A 52 14.27 -1.03 -3.66
N GLU A 53 15.15 -0.11 -4.01
CA GLU A 53 15.12 0.59 -5.29
C GLU A 53 15.18 -0.40 -6.46
N ARG A 54 16.12 -1.33 -6.43
CA ARG A 54 16.23 -2.39 -7.42
C ARG A 54 14.94 -3.21 -7.56
N GLU A 55 14.32 -3.59 -6.43
CA GLU A 55 13.11 -4.40 -6.46
C GLU A 55 11.88 -3.60 -6.91
N ILE A 56 11.79 -2.32 -6.58
CA ILE A 56 10.76 -1.41 -7.12
C ILE A 56 10.89 -1.34 -8.64
N GLN A 57 12.08 -1.05 -9.16
CA GLN A 57 12.33 -0.95 -10.60
C GLN A 57 11.95 -2.24 -11.35
N LYS A 58 12.27 -3.41 -10.81
CA LYS A 58 11.88 -4.71 -11.39
C LYS A 58 10.37 -4.94 -11.45
N ASN A 59 9.61 -4.30 -10.56
CA ASN A 59 8.16 -4.48 -10.50
C ASN A 59 7.36 -3.42 -11.27
N ILE A 60 7.98 -2.37 -11.81
CA ILE A 60 7.31 -1.32 -12.60
C ILE A 60 6.50 -1.91 -13.76
N ASP A 61 7.07 -2.86 -14.48
CA ASP A 61 6.37 -3.55 -15.56
C ASP A 61 5.08 -4.26 -15.11
N LYS A 62 5.10 -4.88 -13.92
CA LYS A 62 3.91 -5.54 -13.36
C LYS A 62 2.87 -4.51 -12.94
N ILE A 63 3.31 -3.39 -12.36
CA ILE A 63 2.43 -2.28 -11.96
C ILE A 63 1.75 -1.70 -13.20
N THR A 64 2.52 -1.33 -14.22
CA THR A 64 2.01 -0.78 -15.49
C THR A 64 1.01 -1.72 -16.17
N LYS A 65 1.26 -3.03 -16.13
CA LYS A 65 0.36 -4.06 -16.66
C LYS A 65 -0.79 -4.42 -15.72
N ARG A 66 -0.92 -3.73 -14.58
CA ARG A 66 -1.91 -4.02 -13.52
C ARG A 66 -1.86 -5.48 -13.05
N ASN A 67 -0.66 -6.02 -12.89
CA ASN A 67 -0.40 -7.42 -12.54
C ASN A 67 0.36 -7.56 -11.19
N MET A 68 0.48 -6.49 -10.42
CA MET A 68 1.00 -6.53 -9.05
C MET A 68 -0.18 -6.57 -8.07
N LEU A 69 -0.72 -7.78 -7.87
CA LEU A 69 -1.90 -8.02 -7.04
C LEU A 69 -1.50 -8.21 -5.57
N GLY A 70 -2.34 -7.70 -4.65
CA GLY A 70 -2.19 -7.89 -3.21
C GLY A 70 -3.39 -8.60 -2.60
N GLU A 71 -3.16 -9.27 -1.49
CA GLU A 71 -4.16 -10.05 -0.76
C GLU A 71 -4.64 -9.29 0.49
N LEU A 72 -5.83 -9.63 0.96
CA LEU A 72 -6.30 -9.24 2.28
C LEU A 72 -5.83 -10.29 3.27
N ASP A 73 -5.03 -9.82 4.24
CA ASP A 73 -4.30 -10.65 5.19
C ASP A 73 -3.08 -11.37 4.58
N HIS A 74 -2.13 -11.78 5.43
CA HIS A 74 -0.91 -12.43 4.96
C HIS A 74 -1.12 -13.91 4.72
N PRO A 75 -0.84 -14.43 3.51
CA PRO A 75 -0.67 -15.85 3.34
C PRO A 75 0.66 -16.32 3.95
N THR A 76 0.71 -17.56 4.36
CA THR A 76 1.95 -18.21 4.83
C THR A 76 2.91 -18.59 3.70
N GLU A 77 2.51 -18.31 2.45
CA GLU A 77 3.22 -18.69 1.23
C GLU A 77 3.58 -17.45 0.41
N GLY A 78 4.64 -17.57 -0.41
CA GLY A 78 5.03 -16.49 -1.33
C GLY A 78 4.12 -16.33 -2.56
N LYS A 79 3.22 -17.29 -2.82
CA LYS A 79 2.34 -17.30 -3.97
C LYS A 79 1.13 -16.37 -3.77
N ILE A 80 0.67 -15.71 -4.83
CA ILE A 80 -0.60 -14.98 -4.86
C ILE A 80 -1.76 -15.96 -5.11
N HIS A 81 -2.77 -15.93 -4.25
CA HIS A 81 -4.00 -16.69 -4.38
C HIS A 81 -5.10 -15.80 -4.91
N LEU A 82 -5.54 -16.04 -6.14
CA LEU A 82 -6.49 -15.16 -6.83
C LEU A 82 -7.84 -15.02 -6.12
N ASP A 83 -8.24 -16.01 -5.35
CA ASP A 83 -9.45 -16.00 -4.51
C ASP A 83 -9.30 -15.12 -3.24
N LYS A 84 -8.07 -14.71 -2.90
CA LYS A 84 -7.76 -13.82 -1.77
C LYS A 84 -7.39 -12.40 -2.19
N VAL A 85 -7.30 -12.14 -3.48
CA VAL A 85 -6.96 -10.81 -4.00
C VAL A 85 -8.00 -9.78 -3.57
N SER A 86 -7.55 -8.67 -3.00
CA SER A 86 -8.37 -7.57 -2.54
C SER A 86 -8.07 -6.25 -3.25
N HIS A 87 -6.88 -6.11 -3.81
CA HIS A 87 -6.40 -4.87 -4.42
C HIS A 87 -5.30 -5.11 -5.45
N CYS A 88 -4.99 -4.08 -6.21
CA CYS A 88 -3.86 -4.02 -7.14
C CYS A 88 -2.97 -2.83 -6.79
N ILE A 89 -1.67 -3.04 -6.76
CA ILE A 89 -0.71 -1.94 -6.62
C ILE A 89 -0.71 -1.16 -7.94
N THR A 90 -0.97 0.14 -7.86
CA THR A 90 -1.04 1.03 -9.04
C THR A 90 0.14 1.97 -9.14
N GLU A 91 0.77 2.27 -8.00
CA GLU A 91 1.97 3.09 -7.94
C GLU A 91 2.93 2.54 -6.89
N LEU A 92 4.22 2.68 -7.15
CA LEU A 92 5.29 2.41 -6.20
C LEU A 92 6.52 3.23 -6.60
N ASN A 93 6.96 4.10 -5.69
CA ASN A 93 8.11 4.97 -5.91
C ASN A 93 8.91 5.14 -4.62
N MET A 94 10.24 5.21 -4.72
CA MET A 94 11.09 5.54 -3.60
C MET A 94 11.53 7.00 -3.66
N GLU A 95 11.28 7.74 -2.60
CA GLU A 95 11.68 9.13 -2.45
C GLU A 95 13.16 9.24 -2.02
N ASN A 96 13.75 10.42 -2.18
CA ASN A 96 15.18 10.67 -1.86
C ASN A 96 15.54 10.41 -0.40
N ASP A 97 14.58 10.45 0.51
CA ASP A 97 14.76 10.18 1.94
C ASP A 97 14.58 8.71 2.33
N GLY A 98 14.40 7.83 1.34
CA GLY A 98 14.23 6.38 1.52
C GLY A 98 12.79 5.94 1.78
N ARG A 99 11.81 6.84 1.78
CA ARG A 99 10.39 6.48 1.88
C ARG A 99 9.92 5.84 0.58
N VAL A 100 9.29 4.68 0.69
CA VAL A 100 8.61 4.02 -0.42
C VAL A 100 7.14 4.38 -0.37
N MET A 101 6.73 5.30 -1.24
CA MET A 101 5.35 5.71 -1.40
C MET A 101 4.65 4.83 -2.42
N GLY A 102 3.38 4.53 -2.18
CA GLY A 102 2.61 3.69 -3.08
C GLY A 102 1.13 4.02 -3.10
N ALA A 103 0.46 3.47 -4.11
CA ALA A 103 -1.00 3.51 -4.21
C ALA A 103 -1.55 2.13 -4.57
N VAL A 104 -2.75 1.84 -4.08
CA VAL A 104 -3.51 0.64 -4.42
C VAL A 104 -4.92 1.00 -4.89
N GLU A 105 -5.43 0.29 -5.87
CA GLU A 105 -6.84 0.25 -6.21
C GLU A 105 -7.49 -0.91 -5.48
N VAL A 106 -8.52 -0.63 -4.69
CA VAL A 106 -9.30 -1.63 -3.96
C VAL A 106 -10.37 -2.22 -4.87
N PHE A 107 -10.51 -3.53 -4.91
CA PHE A 107 -11.54 -4.21 -5.71
C PHE A 107 -12.84 -4.38 -4.92
N ASP A 108 -13.42 -3.25 -4.46
CA ASP A 108 -14.58 -3.22 -3.55
C ASP A 108 -15.94 -3.02 -4.24
N GLY A 109 -15.95 -2.92 -5.56
CA GLY A 109 -17.17 -2.88 -6.37
C GLY A 109 -18.04 -4.13 -6.25
N THR A 110 -19.22 -4.08 -6.84
CA THR A 110 -20.10 -5.27 -7.04
C THR A 110 -19.43 -6.28 -7.98
N ASP A 111 -20.01 -7.47 -8.13
CA ASP A 111 -19.50 -8.46 -9.10
C ASP A 111 -19.57 -7.93 -10.55
N GLU A 112 -20.61 -7.15 -10.88
CA GLU A 112 -20.78 -6.49 -12.19
C GLU A 112 -19.75 -5.36 -12.42
N GLU A 113 -19.25 -4.75 -11.34
CA GLU A 113 -18.22 -3.72 -11.36
C GLU A 113 -16.81 -4.28 -11.27
N GLY A 114 -16.66 -5.61 -11.20
CA GLY A 114 -15.37 -6.29 -11.13
C GLY A 114 -14.78 -6.35 -9.72
N GLY A 115 -15.60 -6.22 -8.68
CA GLY A 115 -15.17 -6.38 -7.30
C GLY A 115 -14.86 -7.83 -6.94
N THR A 116 -13.93 -8.02 -6.00
CA THR A 116 -13.61 -9.33 -5.44
C THR A 116 -14.22 -9.52 -4.05
N PRO A 117 -14.47 -10.77 -3.59
CA PRO A 117 -14.97 -11.00 -2.23
C PRO A 117 -14.09 -10.34 -1.15
N LYS A 118 -12.77 -10.43 -1.29
CA LYS A 118 -11.82 -9.83 -0.34
C LYS A 118 -11.73 -8.30 -0.49
N GLY A 119 -11.84 -7.78 -1.71
CA GLY A 119 -11.91 -6.34 -1.97
C GLY A 119 -13.14 -5.71 -1.33
N ARG A 120 -14.31 -6.35 -1.40
CA ARG A 120 -15.53 -5.89 -0.73
C ARG A 120 -15.42 -5.87 0.80
N ILE A 121 -14.77 -6.87 1.39
CA ILE A 121 -14.46 -6.87 2.82
C ILE A 121 -13.55 -5.69 3.15
N LEU A 122 -12.45 -5.53 2.40
CA LEU A 122 -11.51 -4.42 2.58
C LEU A 122 -12.21 -3.06 2.47
N GLY A 123 -12.97 -2.81 1.41
CA GLY A 123 -13.73 -1.57 1.23
C GLY A 123 -14.74 -1.31 2.35
N SER A 124 -15.38 -2.37 2.88
CA SER A 124 -16.28 -2.24 4.04
C SER A 124 -15.54 -1.81 5.31
N LEU A 125 -14.34 -2.34 5.56
CA LEU A 125 -13.51 -1.96 6.71
C LEU A 125 -13.05 -0.51 6.59
N ILE A 126 -12.60 -0.10 5.39
CA ILE A 126 -12.17 1.27 5.09
C ILE A 126 -13.31 2.26 5.37
N ARG A 127 -14.50 2.01 4.82
CA ARG A 127 -15.69 2.89 5.03
C ARG A 127 -16.15 2.97 6.48
N ARG A 128 -15.77 2.04 7.33
CA ARG A 128 -16.02 2.07 8.77
C ARG A 128 -14.92 2.76 9.56
N GLY A 129 -13.90 3.31 8.89
CA GLY A 129 -12.75 3.94 9.54
C GLY A 129 -11.85 2.94 10.28
N ILE A 130 -11.90 1.65 9.91
CA ILE A 130 -10.99 0.66 10.50
C ILE A 130 -9.59 0.91 9.96
N GLN A 131 -8.67 1.08 10.88
CA GLN A 131 -7.27 1.26 10.56
C GLN A 131 -6.65 -0.05 10.09
N LEU A 132 -5.97 0.01 8.96
CA LEU A 132 -5.33 -1.15 8.33
C LEU A 132 -3.87 -0.82 8.03
N GLY A 133 -3.02 -1.83 8.11
CA GLY A 133 -1.62 -1.73 7.73
C GLY A 133 -1.37 -2.20 6.30
N ILE A 134 -0.20 -1.84 5.77
CA ILE A 134 0.33 -2.43 4.55
C ILE A 134 1.62 -3.17 4.87
N SER A 135 1.87 -4.27 4.18
CA SER A 135 2.98 -5.16 4.48
C SER A 135 3.63 -5.68 3.21
N SER A 136 4.93 -5.47 3.06
CA SER A 136 5.68 -6.09 1.97
C SER A 136 5.84 -7.59 2.19
N ARG A 137 5.69 -8.35 1.12
CA ARG A 137 5.94 -9.79 1.06
C ARG A 137 7.00 -10.08 0.02
N GLY A 138 8.04 -10.81 0.41
CA GLY A 138 9.15 -11.17 -0.46
C GLY A 138 9.93 -12.37 0.04
N PHE A 139 10.88 -12.85 -0.75
CA PHE A 139 11.85 -13.86 -0.36
C PHE A 139 13.23 -13.24 -0.25
N GLY A 140 13.98 -13.63 0.76
CA GLY A 140 15.35 -13.20 0.93
C GLY A 140 16.00 -13.82 2.15
N SER A 141 17.29 -13.60 2.32
CA SER A 141 18.04 -13.90 3.53
C SER A 141 18.28 -12.63 4.34
N THR A 142 18.54 -12.82 5.63
CA THR A 142 18.94 -11.74 6.54
C THR A 142 20.28 -12.07 7.17
N LYS A 143 21.05 -11.06 7.52
CA LYS A 143 22.29 -11.19 8.27
C LYS A 143 22.19 -10.34 9.54
N ASP A 144 22.50 -10.96 10.67
CA ASP A 144 22.54 -10.28 11.95
C ASP A 144 23.73 -9.32 12.03
N HIS A 145 23.45 -8.09 12.39
CA HIS A 145 24.41 -7.06 12.74
C HIS A 145 23.93 -6.34 14.01
N ASP A 146 24.56 -6.55 15.15
CA ASP A 146 24.37 -5.78 16.38
C ASP A 146 22.90 -5.38 16.68
N ASP A 147 22.03 -6.33 16.91
CA ASP A 147 20.58 -6.14 17.15
C ASP A 147 19.72 -5.77 15.93
N VAL A 148 20.26 -5.78 14.73
CA VAL A 148 19.54 -5.50 13.48
C VAL A 148 19.70 -6.67 12.51
N ASN A 149 18.60 -7.10 11.90
CA ASN A 149 18.59 -8.09 10.83
C ASN A 149 18.61 -7.37 9.46
N GLU A 150 19.78 -7.24 8.85
CA GLU A 150 19.91 -6.62 7.54
C GLU A 150 19.51 -7.58 6.42
N VAL A 151 18.56 -7.14 5.56
CA VAL A 151 18.10 -7.89 4.38
C VAL A 151 19.21 -7.89 3.33
N GLN A 152 19.46 -9.05 2.72
CA GLN A 152 20.55 -9.26 1.81
C GLN A 152 20.16 -9.14 0.33
N ASP A 153 21.14 -9.12 -0.56
CA ASP A 153 20.98 -8.91 -2.01
C ASP A 153 20.11 -9.95 -2.73
N ASP A 154 19.87 -11.10 -2.11
CA ASP A 154 18.99 -12.14 -2.66
C ASP A 154 17.50 -11.83 -2.48
N PHE A 155 17.16 -10.70 -1.85
CA PHE A 155 15.78 -10.27 -1.65
C PHE A 155 15.06 -10.06 -2.99
N LYS A 156 13.83 -10.56 -3.05
CA LYS A 156 12.89 -10.42 -4.18
C LYS A 156 11.54 -10.02 -3.64
N LEU A 157 11.10 -8.81 -3.97
CA LEU A 157 9.76 -8.32 -3.64
C LEU A 157 8.72 -9.03 -4.51
N ILE A 158 7.69 -9.57 -3.87
CA ILE A 158 6.53 -10.20 -4.52
C ILE A 158 5.42 -9.18 -4.69
N THR A 159 4.95 -8.61 -3.58
CA THR A 159 3.83 -7.66 -3.51
C THR A 159 3.79 -6.96 -2.15
N PHE A 160 2.75 -6.13 -1.98
CA PHE A 160 2.30 -5.61 -0.70
C PHE A 160 0.89 -6.12 -0.43
N ASP A 161 0.62 -6.55 0.81
CA ASP A 161 -0.67 -7.04 1.28
C ASP A 161 -1.29 -6.05 2.28
N ILE A 162 -2.62 -6.00 2.37
CA ILE A 162 -3.32 -5.23 3.39
C ILE A 162 -3.61 -6.13 4.59
N VAL A 163 -3.24 -5.68 5.79
CA VAL A 163 -3.26 -6.48 7.03
C VAL A 163 -3.96 -5.74 8.17
N ALA A 164 -4.49 -6.49 9.14
CA ALA A 164 -5.27 -5.93 10.25
C ALA A 164 -4.42 -5.37 11.39
N ASP A 165 -3.22 -5.93 11.62
CA ASP A 165 -2.41 -5.62 12.79
C ASP A 165 -0.99 -5.20 12.38
N PRO A 166 -0.71 -3.89 12.38
CA PRO A 166 0.62 -3.37 12.13
C PRO A 166 1.48 -3.48 13.39
N SER A 167 2.66 -4.04 13.29
CA SER A 167 3.56 -4.27 14.42
C SER A 167 4.36 -3.04 14.89
N THR A 168 4.00 -1.83 14.50
CA THR A 168 4.69 -0.59 14.91
C THR A 168 3.85 0.23 15.88
N PRO A 169 4.37 0.58 17.09
CA PRO A 169 3.70 1.49 18.01
C PRO A 169 3.64 2.91 17.44
N ASN A 170 2.48 3.56 17.48
CA ASN A 170 2.23 4.99 17.28
C ASN A 170 1.95 5.53 15.87
N ALA A 171 1.69 4.71 14.86
CA ALA A 171 1.25 5.24 13.58
C ALA A 171 -0.24 4.92 13.33
N TYR A 172 -1.11 5.86 13.73
CA TYR A 172 -2.54 5.79 13.45
C TYR A 172 -2.90 6.87 12.42
N PRO A 173 -3.24 6.50 11.19
CA PRO A 173 -3.69 7.46 10.19
C PRO A 173 -5.17 7.75 10.30
N SER A 174 -5.55 8.97 9.98
CA SER A 174 -6.93 9.35 9.76
C SER A 174 -7.34 8.99 8.32
N ALA A 175 -8.45 8.29 8.18
CA ALA A 175 -9.11 8.17 6.88
C ALA A 175 -9.79 9.52 6.59
N VAL A 176 -9.43 10.15 5.47
CA VAL A 176 -10.11 11.36 4.99
C VAL A 176 -11.09 10.92 3.92
N PHE A 177 -12.38 11.02 4.23
CA PHE A 177 -13.45 10.87 3.24
C PHE A 177 -13.74 12.26 2.67
N GLU A 178 -13.55 12.47 1.39
CA GLU A 178 -14.13 13.64 0.72
C GLU A 178 -15.62 13.36 0.49
N GLU A 179 -16.47 13.93 1.36
CA GLU A 179 -17.91 13.97 1.15
C GLU A 179 -18.26 15.14 0.21
N GLN A 180 -19.15 14.88 -0.72
CA GLN A 180 -19.94 15.95 -1.32
C GLN A 180 -20.89 16.53 -0.26
N ASP A 181 -20.85 17.86 -0.10
CA ASP A 181 -21.68 18.72 0.71
C ASP A 181 -22.97 18.11 1.28
N HIS A 182 -22.96 17.82 2.59
CA HIS A 182 -24.05 18.06 3.50
C HIS A 182 -23.46 18.38 4.87
N GLU A 183 -23.83 19.58 5.36
CA GLU A 183 -23.44 20.12 6.65
C GLU A 183 -23.64 19.13 7.81
N THR A 184 -22.58 18.71 8.42
CA THR A 184 -22.55 18.29 9.83
C THR A 184 -21.28 18.78 10.48
N GLU A 185 -21.45 19.72 11.41
CA GLU A 185 -20.38 20.32 12.20
C GLU A 185 -19.68 19.29 13.08
N GLY A 186 -18.37 19.37 13.01
CA GLY A 186 -17.48 19.10 14.14
C GLY A 186 -17.11 17.65 14.38
N TRP A 187 -15.85 17.36 14.09
CA TRP A 187 -14.93 16.51 14.91
C TRP A 187 -13.52 16.39 14.33
N TYR A 188 -13.20 17.00 13.16
CA TYR A 188 -11.85 16.94 12.59
C TYR A 188 -11.37 18.32 12.13
N LYS A 189 -10.14 18.71 12.51
CA LYS A 189 -9.48 19.91 11.98
C LYS A 189 -8.95 19.60 10.58
N GLU A 190 -9.42 20.37 9.59
CA GLU A 190 -8.90 20.38 8.24
C GLU A 190 -7.45 20.91 8.23
N GLU A 191 -6.52 20.15 7.69
CA GLU A 191 -5.36 20.74 7.02
C GLU A 191 -5.75 20.93 5.54
N LYS A 192 -5.95 22.19 5.16
CA LYS A 192 -6.17 22.60 3.77
C LYS A 192 -4.81 22.64 3.07
N ASP A 193 -4.54 21.63 2.26
CA ASP A 193 -3.75 21.72 1.03
C ASP A 193 -3.60 20.27 0.44
N THR A 194 -4.62 19.84 -0.30
CA THR A 194 -4.53 18.58 -1.01
C THR A 194 -4.92 18.79 -2.47
N LYS A 195 -3.90 18.73 -3.34
CA LYS A 195 -4.08 18.67 -4.79
C LYS A 195 -4.80 17.36 -5.16
N SER A 196 -5.65 17.40 -6.17
CA SER A 196 -6.30 16.20 -6.70
C SER A 196 -5.27 15.26 -7.34
N PHE A 197 -5.60 13.98 -7.43
CA PHE A 197 -4.73 12.97 -8.06
C PHE A 197 -4.35 13.34 -9.50
N SER A 198 -5.29 13.93 -10.26
CA SER A 198 -5.05 14.43 -11.61
C SER A 198 -4.08 15.62 -11.66
N GLU A 199 -4.07 16.49 -10.65
CA GLU A 199 -3.14 17.62 -10.55
C GLU A 199 -1.74 17.12 -10.19
N ILE A 200 -1.62 16.10 -9.33
CA ILE A 200 -0.33 15.49 -8.97
C ILE A 200 0.27 14.71 -10.15
N LEU A 201 -0.57 14.03 -10.96
CA LEU A 201 -0.12 13.34 -12.18
C LEU A 201 0.37 14.31 -13.25
N ASN A 202 -0.30 15.45 -13.43
CA ASN A 202 0.08 16.43 -14.44
C ASN A 202 1.38 17.16 -14.09
N GLU A 203 1.68 17.41 -12.83
CA GLU A 203 2.95 18.04 -12.40
C GLU A 203 4.17 17.12 -12.61
N ASN A 204 4.00 15.80 -12.65
CA ASN A 204 5.10 14.86 -12.88
C ASN A 204 5.29 14.49 -14.37
N LEU A 205 4.52 15.11 -15.29
CA LEU A 205 4.64 14.89 -16.73
C LEU A 205 5.25 16.10 -17.47
N GLU A 206 5.58 17.19 -16.78
CA GLU A 206 6.13 18.42 -17.37
C GLU A 206 7.63 18.67 -17.05
N ASP A 207 8.35 17.71 -16.45
CA ASP A 207 9.81 17.76 -16.24
C ASP A 207 10.56 16.71 -17.08
#